data_406e838c95008efa4c244f574bf45146
#
_entry.id   406e838c95008efa4c244f574bf45146
#
_cell.length_a   1.000
_cell.length_b   1.000
_cell.length_c   1.000
_cell.angle_alpha   90.00
_cell.angle_beta   90.00
_cell.angle_gamma   90.00
#
_symmetry.space_group_name_H-M   'P 1'
#
loop_
_entity.id
_entity.type
_entity.pdbx_description
1 polymer ?
#
loop_
_entity_poly.entity_id
_entity_poly.type
_entity_poly.pdbx_seq_one_letter_code
_entity_poly.pdbx_strand_id
1 'polypeptide(L)'
;MGLEKFDDAIAEYLETKCKHTREALKLANLSDSDIEKYCADIENEILGFVKCNEPYAQLLMDLEHIFSKTFNMYSLTEIAKKKNPDNPSYVIQSWLRDINTLQFLYLWEKDNNQYFIEEAAKELIEKTKQPSFTMTAKLWIKNTRATGIRSKQGHGGGTLARQEIAIDFITWTFPEKRYELSKLIVAKIMQLKD
;
A
#
# COMPACT_ATOMS: atom_id res chain seq x y z
N MET A 1 7.42 14.35 -20.90
CA MET A 1 7.51 12.90 -21.13
C MET A 1 6.26 12.57 -21.91
N GLY A 2 6.40 12.13 -23.18
CA GLY A 2 5.28 12.14 -24.12
C GLY A 2 4.25 11.05 -23.87
N LEU A 3 3.05 11.27 -24.37
CA LEU A 3 1.89 10.36 -24.35
C LEU A 3 2.26 8.93 -24.81
N GLU A 4 3.15 8.77 -25.80
CA GLU A 4 3.63 7.47 -26.28
C GLU A 4 4.26 6.58 -25.17
N LYS A 5 5.07 7.16 -24.27
CA LYS A 5 5.67 6.38 -23.16
C LYS A 5 4.67 5.99 -22.07
N PHE A 6 3.58 6.72 -21.99
CA PHE A 6 2.49 6.42 -21.07
C PHE A 6 1.65 5.25 -21.60
N ASP A 7 1.35 5.25 -22.91
CA ASP A 7 0.63 4.15 -23.55
C ASP A 7 1.42 2.84 -23.50
N ASP A 8 2.75 2.88 -23.72
CA ASP A 8 3.64 1.72 -23.60
C ASP A 8 3.64 1.15 -22.17
N ALA A 9 3.70 2.01 -21.16
CA ALA A 9 3.69 1.58 -19.76
C ALA A 9 2.34 0.96 -19.34
N ILE A 10 1.22 1.48 -19.86
CA ILE A 10 -0.11 0.90 -19.66
C ILE A 10 -0.20 -0.48 -20.32
N ALA A 11 0.30 -0.61 -21.55
CA ALA A 11 0.29 -1.87 -22.29
C ALA A 11 1.09 -2.94 -21.56
N GLU A 12 2.32 -2.62 -21.09
CA GLU A 12 3.16 -3.54 -20.30
C GLU A 12 2.48 -3.95 -18.98
N TYR A 13 1.83 -2.99 -18.32
CA TYR A 13 1.06 -3.25 -17.11
C TYR A 13 -0.09 -4.21 -17.34
N LEU A 14 -0.92 -3.94 -18.36
CA LEU A 14 -2.07 -4.79 -18.71
C LEU A 14 -1.62 -6.21 -19.07
N GLU A 15 -0.54 -6.35 -19.86
CA GLU A 15 0.01 -7.65 -20.23
C GLU A 15 0.43 -8.45 -19.00
N THR A 16 1.16 -7.82 -18.07
CA THR A 16 1.61 -8.44 -16.83
C THR A 16 0.42 -8.84 -15.95
N LYS A 17 -0.57 -7.97 -15.82
CA LYS A 17 -1.77 -8.23 -15.00
C LYS A 17 -2.59 -9.38 -15.58
N CYS A 18 -2.86 -9.36 -16.87
CA CYS A 18 -3.61 -10.43 -17.54
C CYS A 18 -2.89 -11.76 -17.47
N LYS A 19 -1.55 -11.80 -17.57
CA LYS A 19 -0.77 -13.03 -17.40
C LYS A 19 -0.98 -13.65 -16.02
N HIS A 20 -0.80 -12.88 -14.94
CA HIS A 20 -1.01 -13.38 -13.58
C HIS A 20 -2.47 -13.82 -13.33
N THR A 21 -3.43 -13.05 -13.86
CA THR A 21 -4.85 -13.40 -13.75
C THR A 21 -5.16 -14.70 -14.48
N ARG A 22 -4.66 -14.89 -15.70
CA ARG A 22 -4.81 -16.15 -16.46
C ARG A 22 -4.25 -17.34 -15.70
N GLU A 23 -3.05 -17.20 -15.12
CA GLU A 23 -2.44 -18.27 -14.31
C GLU A 23 -3.29 -18.64 -13.10
N ALA A 24 -3.79 -17.62 -12.36
CA ALA A 24 -4.65 -17.85 -11.20
C ALA A 24 -6.00 -18.49 -11.56
N LEU A 25 -6.64 -18.05 -12.65
CA LEU A 25 -7.93 -18.58 -13.10
C LEU A 25 -7.81 -20.00 -13.68
N LYS A 26 -6.68 -20.36 -14.32
CA LYS A 26 -6.37 -21.74 -14.73
C LYS A 26 -6.25 -22.68 -13.53
N LEU A 27 -5.62 -22.22 -12.44
CA LEU A 27 -5.56 -22.98 -11.18
C LEU A 27 -6.95 -23.19 -10.54
N ALA A 28 -7.90 -22.29 -10.83
CA ALA A 28 -9.28 -22.41 -10.38
C ALA A 28 -10.17 -23.25 -11.32
N ASN A 29 -9.60 -23.92 -12.35
CA ASN A 29 -10.28 -24.77 -13.34
C ASN A 29 -11.37 -24.06 -14.17
N LEU A 30 -11.21 -22.75 -14.45
CA LEU A 30 -12.08 -22.06 -15.40
C LEU A 30 -11.73 -22.46 -16.85
N SER A 31 -12.72 -22.37 -17.75
CA SER A 31 -12.49 -22.61 -19.18
C SER A 31 -11.63 -21.48 -19.78
N ASP A 32 -10.84 -21.80 -20.82
CA ASP A 32 -10.02 -20.79 -21.51
C ASP A 32 -10.89 -19.65 -22.08
N SER A 33 -12.11 -19.94 -22.54
CA SER A 33 -13.07 -18.94 -23.03
C SER A 33 -13.52 -17.96 -21.93
N ASP A 34 -13.79 -18.46 -20.73
CA ASP A 34 -14.20 -17.62 -19.58
C ASP A 34 -13.03 -16.78 -19.08
N ILE A 35 -11.82 -17.35 -19.10
CA ILE A 35 -10.58 -16.66 -18.73
C ILE A 35 -10.32 -15.47 -19.67
N GLU A 36 -10.39 -15.69 -20.99
CA GLU A 36 -10.18 -14.63 -21.98
C GLU A 36 -11.24 -13.52 -21.88
N LYS A 37 -12.51 -13.89 -21.67
CA LYS A 37 -13.58 -12.92 -21.43
C LYS A 37 -13.32 -12.08 -20.20
N TYR A 38 -12.92 -12.73 -19.07
CA TYR A 38 -12.61 -12.03 -17.83
C TYR A 38 -11.42 -11.08 -17.95
N CYS A 39 -10.38 -11.50 -18.68
CA CYS A 39 -9.23 -10.63 -18.98
C CYS A 39 -9.63 -9.42 -19.84
N ALA A 40 -10.46 -9.64 -20.88
CA ALA A 40 -10.94 -8.55 -21.73
C ALA A 40 -11.82 -7.55 -20.96
N ASP A 41 -12.65 -8.01 -20.03
CA ASP A 41 -13.47 -7.13 -19.20
C ASP A 41 -12.58 -6.28 -18.27
N ILE A 42 -11.55 -6.86 -17.65
CA ILE A 42 -10.57 -6.11 -16.84
C ILE A 42 -9.81 -5.09 -17.69
N GLU A 43 -9.32 -5.49 -18.88
CA GLU A 43 -8.60 -4.58 -19.79
C GLU A 43 -9.48 -3.38 -20.16
N ASN A 44 -10.74 -3.62 -20.51
CA ASN A 44 -11.68 -2.56 -20.87
C ASN A 44 -12.00 -1.64 -19.69
N GLU A 45 -12.16 -2.17 -18.49
CA GLU A 45 -12.39 -1.39 -17.28
C GLU A 45 -11.19 -0.49 -16.97
N ILE A 46 -9.97 -1.03 -17.04
CA ILE A 46 -8.73 -0.29 -16.79
C ILE A 46 -8.51 0.77 -17.86
N LEU A 47 -8.67 0.44 -19.15
CA LEU A 47 -8.52 1.39 -20.25
C LEU A 47 -9.58 2.49 -20.19
N GLY A 48 -10.82 2.16 -19.82
CA GLY A 48 -11.86 3.14 -19.59
C GLY A 48 -11.51 4.11 -18.46
N PHE A 49 -11.01 3.57 -17.34
CA PHE A 49 -10.55 4.37 -16.21
C PHE A 49 -9.37 5.28 -16.57
N VAL A 50 -8.37 4.75 -17.28
CA VAL A 50 -7.18 5.49 -17.72
C VAL A 50 -7.55 6.63 -18.65
N LYS A 51 -8.40 6.39 -19.66
CA LYS A 51 -8.85 7.43 -20.62
C LYS A 51 -9.60 8.57 -19.93
N CYS A 52 -10.35 8.27 -18.88
CA CYS A 52 -11.10 9.28 -18.11
C CYS A 52 -10.26 10.02 -17.07
N ASN A 53 -9.11 9.45 -16.64
CA ASN A 53 -8.36 9.92 -15.47
C ASN A 53 -6.83 9.86 -15.69
N GLU A 54 -6.33 10.34 -16.81
CA GLU A 54 -4.92 10.31 -17.20
C GLU A 54 -3.92 10.75 -16.09
N PRO A 55 -4.20 11.79 -15.28
CA PRO A 55 -3.34 12.17 -14.17
C PRO A 55 -3.27 11.13 -13.04
N TYR A 56 -4.27 10.26 -12.93
CA TYR A 56 -4.37 9.25 -11.87
C TYR A 56 -3.78 7.90 -12.27
N ALA A 57 -3.69 7.63 -13.55
CA ALA A 57 -3.09 6.40 -14.05
C ALA A 57 -1.61 6.31 -13.67
N GLN A 58 -0.87 7.41 -13.73
CA GLN A 58 0.53 7.46 -13.28
C GLN A 58 0.65 7.18 -11.78
N LEU A 59 -0.27 7.71 -10.95
CA LEU A 59 -0.28 7.42 -9.51
C LEU A 59 -0.54 5.93 -9.24
N LEU A 60 -1.49 5.33 -9.95
CA LEU A 60 -1.80 3.90 -9.82
C LEU A 60 -0.61 3.04 -10.24
N MET A 61 0.07 3.39 -11.34
CA MET A 61 1.29 2.71 -11.78
C MET A 61 2.44 2.85 -10.79
N ASP A 62 2.66 4.05 -10.24
CA ASP A 62 3.66 4.29 -9.20
C ASP A 62 3.37 3.46 -7.95
N LEU A 63 2.10 3.40 -7.55
CA LEU A 63 1.66 2.57 -6.43
C LEU A 63 1.87 1.09 -6.73
N GLU A 64 1.50 0.60 -7.92
CA GLU A 64 1.68 -0.80 -8.28
C GLU A 64 3.13 -1.21 -8.52
N HIS A 65 3.98 -0.35 -9.06
CA HIS A 65 5.41 -0.62 -9.15
C HIS A 65 6.03 -0.80 -7.76
N ILE A 66 5.53 -0.05 -6.79
CA ILE A 66 5.86 -0.25 -5.37
C ILE A 66 5.29 -1.58 -4.88
N PHE A 67 4.12 -1.98 -5.37
CA PHE A 67 3.30 -3.10 -4.91
C PHE A 67 3.58 -4.44 -5.58
N SER A 68 4.20 -4.50 -6.75
CA SER A 68 4.34 -5.74 -7.53
C SER A 68 5.47 -6.69 -7.07
N LYS A 69 6.33 -6.31 -6.16
CA LYS A 69 7.61 -7.03 -5.93
C LYS A 69 7.72 -8.00 -4.77
N THR A 70 6.76 -8.11 -3.83
CA THR A 70 6.93 -9.10 -2.73
C THR A 70 5.61 -9.45 -2.02
N PHE A 71 5.18 -10.71 -2.04
CA PHE A 71 4.25 -11.38 -1.10
C PHE A 71 3.39 -10.46 -0.18
N ASN A 72 2.53 -9.60 -0.73
CA ASN A 72 1.61 -8.74 0.03
C ASN A 72 2.23 -7.85 1.13
N MET A 73 3.54 -7.60 1.10
CA MET A 73 4.21 -6.67 2.02
C MET A 73 5.17 -5.73 1.28
N TYR A 74 5.13 -4.45 1.63
CA TYR A 74 5.79 -3.34 0.94
C TYR A 74 6.89 -2.72 1.80
N SER A 75 8.01 -2.35 1.18
CA SER A 75 9.14 -1.80 1.91
C SER A 75 8.93 -0.35 2.29
N LEU A 76 8.53 -0.10 3.54
CA LEU A 76 8.50 1.26 4.09
C LEU A 76 9.89 1.90 4.07
N THR A 77 10.95 1.10 4.18
CA THR A 77 12.33 1.59 4.12
C THR A 77 12.66 2.17 2.75
N GLU A 78 12.28 1.51 1.65
CA GLU A 78 12.52 2.04 0.30
C GLU A 78 11.67 3.29 0.02
N ILE A 79 10.44 3.32 0.51
CA ILE A 79 9.58 4.51 0.44
C ILE A 79 10.21 5.67 1.23
N ALA A 80 10.67 5.42 2.46
CA ALA A 80 11.31 6.41 3.31
C ALA A 80 12.61 6.98 2.71
N LYS A 81 13.40 6.15 1.99
CA LYS A 81 14.61 6.60 1.27
C LYS A 81 14.30 7.69 0.23
N LYS A 82 13.13 7.65 -0.40
CA LYS A 82 12.72 8.71 -1.34
C LYS A 82 12.54 10.06 -0.64
N LYS A 83 12.18 10.08 0.64
CA LYS A 83 12.00 11.29 1.45
C LYS A 83 13.29 11.73 2.13
N ASN A 84 14.03 10.78 2.69
CA ASN A 84 15.29 11.02 3.40
C ASN A 84 16.25 9.85 3.12
N PRO A 85 17.11 9.96 2.08
CA PRO A 85 18.04 8.92 1.69
C PRO A 85 19.04 8.58 2.79
N ASP A 86 19.49 9.58 3.56
CA ASP A 86 20.53 9.44 4.58
C ASP A 86 20.00 8.77 5.85
N ASN A 87 18.72 9.02 6.20
CA ASN A 87 18.12 8.46 7.41
C ASN A 87 16.66 8.04 7.21
N PRO A 88 16.39 6.98 6.43
CA PRO A 88 15.03 6.50 6.20
C PRO A 88 14.34 5.98 7.48
N SER A 89 15.12 5.48 8.44
CA SER A 89 14.58 5.00 9.71
C SER A 89 13.94 6.12 10.54
N TYR A 90 14.46 7.34 10.44
CA TYR A 90 13.88 8.51 11.09
C TYR A 90 12.48 8.84 10.55
N VAL A 91 12.26 8.71 9.25
CA VAL A 91 10.94 8.94 8.64
C VAL A 91 9.92 7.94 9.20
N ILE A 92 10.30 6.65 9.27
CA ILE A 92 9.44 5.60 9.82
C ILE A 92 9.16 5.83 11.30
N GLN A 93 10.16 6.23 12.09
CA GLN A 93 9.97 6.54 13.51
C GLN A 93 9.07 7.75 13.72
N SER A 94 9.18 8.78 12.86
CA SER A 94 8.34 9.96 12.93
C SER A 94 6.87 9.64 12.64
N TRP A 95 6.62 8.78 11.64
CA TRP A 95 5.30 8.26 11.33
C TRP A 95 4.72 7.44 12.49
N LEU A 96 5.51 6.57 13.14
CA LEU A 96 5.09 5.78 14.30
C LEU A 96 4.87 6.62 15.58
N ARG A 97 5.30 7.88 15.61
CA ARG A 97 4.99 8.82 16.72
C ARG A 97 3.63 9.49 16.58
N ASP A 98 3.07 9.47 15.39
CA ASP A 98 1.76 10.04 15.14
C ASP A 98 0.68 9.15 15.74
N ILE A 99 -0.16 9.73 16.59
CA ILE A 99 -1.23 8.99 17.26
C ILE A 99 -2.26 8.44 16.27
N ASN A 100 -2.53 9.16 15.17
CA ASN A 100 -3.47 8.71 14.14
C ASN A 100 -2.91 7.47 13.42
N THR A 101 -1.60 7.44 13.17
CA THR A 101 -0.92 6.24 12.64
C THR A 101 -1.11 5.03 13.55
N LEU A 102 -0.90 5.20 14.84
CA LEU A 102 -1.05 4.08 15.79
C LEU A 102 -2.50 3.62 15.91
N GLN A 103 -3.46 4.54 15.84
CA GLN A 103 -4.87 4.20 15.78
C GLN A 103 -5.23 3.45 14.50
N PHE A 104 -4.67 3.87 13.37
CA PHE A 104 -4.84 3.16 12.09
C PHE A 104 -4.27 1.74 12.16
N LEU A 105 -3.04 1.57 12.68
CA LEU A 105 -2.43 0.26 12.89
C LEU A 105 -3.25 -0.62 13.83
N TYR A 106 -3.80 -0.04 14.91
CA TYR A 106 -4.68 -0.75 15.84
C TYR A 106 -5.94 -1.28 15.12
N LEU A 107 -6.61 -0.45 14.32
CA LEU A 107 -7.80 -0.84 13.58
C LEU A 107 -7.47 -1.94 12.56
N TRP A 108 -6.37 -1.77 11.81
CA TRP A 108 -5.95 -2.77 10.83
C TRP A 108 -5.67 -4.13 11.49
N GLU A 109 -4.90 -4.15 12.59
CA GLU A 109 -4.58 -5.40 13.31
C GLU A 109 -5.84 -6.04 13.89
N LYS A 110 -6.74 -5.25 14.45
CA LYS A 110 -8.01 -5.74 15.01
C LYS A 110 -8.86 -6.47 13.97
N ASP A 111 -8.91 -5.96 12.75
CA ASP A 111 -9.70 -6.53 11.67
C ASP A 111 -9.01 -7.75 11.00
N ASN A 112 -7.67 -7.80 10.99
CA ASN A 112 -6.90 -8.75 10.18
C ASN A 112 -6.06 -9.75 10.99
N ASN A 113 -6.01 -9.64 12.33
CA ASN A 113 -5.12 -10.44 13.18
C ASN A 113 -5.83 -10.98 14.44
N GLN A 114 -6.28 -12.20 14.39
CA GLN A 114 -6.96 -12.86 15.53
C GLN A 114 -6.10 -13.01 16.79
N TYR A 115 -4.76 -12.88 16.67
CA TYR A 115 -3.81 -12.99 17.79
C TYR A 115 -3.37 -11.63 18.31
N PHE A 116 -3.96 -10.55 17.84
CA PHE A 116 -3.62 -9.20 18.24
C PHE A 116 -3.97 -8.93 19.71
N ILE A 117 -3.06 -8.30 20.43
CA ILE A 117 -3.24 -7.98 21.85
C ILE A 117 -3.70 -6.52 21.95
N GLU A 118 -5.01 -6.31 21.91
CA GLU A 118 -5.63 -4.97 21.91
C GLU A 118 -5.23 -4.13 23.13
N GLU A 119 -5.20 -4.73 24.34
CA GLU A 119 -4.86 -4.04 25.60
C GLU A 119 -3.43 -3.50 25.55
N ALA A 120 -2.48 -4.32 25.08
CA ALA A 120 -1.09 -3.88 24.93
C ALA A 120 -0.95 -2.74 23.90
N ALA A 121 -1.75 -2.77 22.82
CA ALA A 121 -1.76 -1.70 21.84
C ALA A 121 -2.29 -0.39 22.43
N LYS A 122 -3.40 -0.43 23.16
CA LYS A 122 -3.96 0.74 23.86
C LYS A 122 -2.97 1.34 24.86
N GLU A 123 -2.28 0.49 25.65
CA GLU A 123 -1.23 0.95 26.56
C GLU A 123 -0.07 1.65 25.81
N LEU A 124 0.38 1.08 24.69
CA LEU A 124 1.44 1.68 23.90
C LEU A 124 1.01 3.03 23.31
N ILE A 125 -0.23 3.13 22.80
CA ILE A 125 -0.79 4.38 22.27
C ILE A 125 -0.83 5.44 23.37
N GLU A 126 -1.27 5.10 24.59
CA GLU A 126 -1.25 6.05 25.70
C GLU A 126 0.17 6.48 26.07
N LYS A 127 1.15 5.56 26.07
CA LYS A 127 2.56 5.89 26.34
C LYS A 127 3.16 6.86 25.34
N THR A 128 2.68 6.89 24.08
CA THR A 128 3.19 7.85 23.06
C THR A 128 2.83 9.30 23.37
N LYS A 129 1.88 9.56 24.24
CA LYS A 129 1.57 10.92 24.71
C LYS A 129 2.69 11.50 25.59
N GLN A 130 3.61 10.65 26.09
CA GLN A 130 4.74 11.08 26.87
C GLN A 130 5.91 11.51 25.96
N PRO A 131 6.47 12.73 26.10
CA PRO A 131 7.53 13.22 25.21
C PRO A 131 8.80 12.36 25.18
N SER A 132 9.10 11.66 26.29
CA SER A 132 10.26 10.79 26.41
C SER A 132 10.07 9.42 25.76
N PHE A 133 8.85 9.04 25.41
CA PHE A 133 8.58 7.71 24.83
C PHE A 133 8.82 7.70 23.31
N THR A 134 9.54 6.69 22.86
CA THR A 134 9.80 6.49 21.43
C THR A 134 9.19 5.17 20.97
N MET A 135 8.19 5.27 20.09
CA MET A 135 7.63 4.10 19.40
C MET A 135 8.56 3.63 18.29
N THR A 136 8.73 2.31 18.20
CA THR A 136 9.44 1.64 17.11
C THR A 136 8.61 0.49 16.58
N ALA A 137 8.80 0.12 15.30
CA ALA A 137 8.13 -1.02 14.71
C ALA A 137 8.39 -2.32 15.51
N LYS A 138 9.63 -2.52 16.00
CA LYS A 138 9.98 -3.67 16.82
C LYS A 138 9.20 -3.71 18.14
N LEU A 139 9.05 -2.55 18.81
CA LEU A 139 8.32 -2.44 20.06
C LEU A 139 6.83 -2.75 19.86
N TRP A 140 6.22 -2.17 18.81
CA TRP A 140 4.84 -2.45 18.40
C TRP A 140 4.63 -3.95 18.18
N ILE A 141 5.40 -4.55 17.27
CA ILE A 141 5.28 -5.98 16.90
C ILE A 141 5.41 -6.89 18.14
N LYS A 142 6.44 -6.64 18.97
CA LYS A 142 6.75 -7.51 20.12
C LYS A 142 5.64 -7.51 21.17
N ASN A 143 5.05 -6.34 21.45
CA ASN A 143 4.07 -6.22 22.53
C ASN A 143 2.65 -6.57 22.10
N THR A 144 2.30 -6.27 20.84
CA THR A 144 0.93 -6.43 20.35
C THR A 144 0.72 -7.69 19.50
N ARG A 145 1.78 -8.44 19.17
CA ARG A 145 1.77 -9.54 18.20
C ARG A 145 1.30 -9.09 16.80
N ALA A 146 1.60 -7.85 16.46
CA ALA A 146 1.23 -7.28 15.18
C ALA A 146 1.79 -8.08 14.00
N THR A 147 0.99 -8.22 12.94
CA THR A 147 1.33 -8.94 11.69
C THR A 147 1.36 -8.04 10.46
N GLY A 148 0.74 -6.87 10.55
CA GLY A 148 0.67 -5.87 9.48
C GLY A 148 2.00 -5.19 9.18
N ILE A 149 2.91 -5.16 10.15
CA ILE A 149 4.28 -4.65 10.00
C ILE A 149 5.27 -5.75 10.33
N ARG A 150 6.37 -5.83 9.58
CA ARG A 150 7.55 -6.66 9.88
C ARG A 150 8.79 -5.81 9.90
N SER A 151 9.69 -6.07 10.85
CA SER A 151 10.95 -5.34 10.97
C SER A 151 12.10 -6.34 11.13
N LYS A 152 13.13 -6.22 10.28
CA LYS A 152 14.35 -6.99 10.34
C LYS A 152 15.55 -6.04 10.47
N GLN A 153 16.41 -6.29 11.44
CA GLN A 153 17.65 -5.53 11.65
C GLN A 153 18.81 -6.14 10.83
N GLY A 154 19.83 -5.33 10.55
CA GLY A 154 21.08 -5.75 9.92
C GLY A 154 21.16 -5.44 8.42
N HIS A 155 22.24 -5.92 7.78
CA HIS A 155 22.49 -5.72 6.37
C HIS A 155 21.40 -6.40 5.53
N GLY A 156 20.72 -5.64 4.65
CA GLY A 156 19.53 -6.11 3.92
C GLY A 156 18.26 -6.17 4.77
N GLY A 157 18.27 -5.61 5.99
CA GLY A 157 17.09 -5.43 6.82
C GLY A 157 16.22 -4.25 6.38
N GLY A 158 15.11 -4.07 7.06
CA GLY A 158 14.17 -2.96 6.80
C GLY A 158 12.84 -3.19 7.49
N THR A 159 11.94 -2.26 7.24
CA THR A 159 10.55 -2.34 7.70
C THR A 159 9.65 -2.58 6.50
N LEU A 160 8.86 -3.63 6.57
CA LEU A 160 7.85 -4.01 5.58
C LEU A 160 6.47 -3.84 6.20
N ALA A 161 5.46 -3.51 5.40
CA ALA A 161 4.08 -3.39 5.84
C ALA A 161 3.09 -3.96 4.84
N ARG A 162 1.89 -4.31 5.30
CA ARG A 162 0.76 -4.67 4.45
C ARG A 162 0.30 -3.47 3.63
N GLN A 163 -0.43 -3.72 2.55
CA GLN A 163 -0.78 -2.74 1.52
C GLN A 163 -1.44 -1.49 2.11
N GLU A 164 -2.48 -1.64 2.89
CA GLU A 164 -3.23 -0.53 3.48
C GLU A 164 -2.34 0.33 4.39
N ILE A 165 -1.46 -0.32 5.14
CA ILE A 165 -0.51 0.34 6.03
C ILE A 165 0.57 1.08 5.23
N ALA A 166 1.02 0.50 4.10
CA ALA A 166 1.96 1.17 3.21
C ALA A 166 1.34 2.39 2.53
N ILE A 167 0.06 2.34 2.16
CA ILE A 167 -0.70 3.48 1.63
C ILE A 167 -0.80 4.60 2.68
N ASP A 168 -1.13 4.27 3.93
CA ASP A 168 -1.14 5.25 5.02
C ASP A 168 0.23 5.90 5.17
N PHE A 169 1.32 5.12 5.20
CA PHE A 169 2.67 5.64 5.28
C PHE A 169 3.05 6.55 4.10
N ILE A 170 2.68 6.20 2.85
CA ILE A 170 2.92 7.02 1.66
C ILE A 170 2.18 8.35 1.78
N THR A 171 0.90 8.31 2.12
CA THR A 171 0.06 9.52 2.22
C THR A 171 0.46 10.41 3.38
N TRP A 172 0.97 9.84 4.46
CA TRP A 172 1.56 10.59 5.57
C TRP A 172 2.90 11.24 5.17
N THR A 173 3.76 10.50 4.45
CA THR A 173 5.11 10.94 4.07
C THR A 173 5.10 11.98 2.95
N PHE A 174 4.16 11.87 1.99
CA PHE A 174 4.04 12.67 0.78
C PHE A 174 2.66 13.31 0.69
N PRO A 175 2.49 14.57 1.17
CA PRO A 175 1.20 15.26 1.15
C PRO A 175 0.56 15.38 -0.23
N GLU A 176 1.37 15.49 -1.29
CA GLU A 176 0.94 15.48 -2.69
C GLU A 176 0.22 14.17 -3.05
N LYS A 177 0.74 13.02 -2.59
CA LYS A 177 0.11 11.73 -2.83
C LYS A 177 -1.20 11.57 -2.05
N ARG A 178 -1.26 12.14 -0.85
CA ARG A 178 -2.51 12.22 -0.08
C ARG A 178 -3.57 13.04 -0.81
N TYR A 179 -3.19 14.18 -1.38
CA TYR A 179 -4.10 15.03 -2.15
C TYR A 179 -4.59 14.34 -3.41
N GLU A 180 -3.70 13.68 -4.16
CA GLU A 180 -4.04 12.89 -5.34
C GLU A 180 -5.03 11.77 -5.00
N LEU A 181 -4.76 10.99 -3.94
CA LEU A 181 -5.66 9.93 -3.48
C LEU A 181 -7.03 10.48 -3.07
N SER A 182 -7.07 11.64 -2.40
CA SER A 182 -8.34 12.29 -2.03
C SER A 182 -9.18 12.65 -3.26
N LYS A 183 -8.55 13.13 -4.35
CA LYS A 183 -9.26 13.40 -5.62
C LYS A 183 -9.80 12.12 -6.26
N LEU A 184 -9.03 11.03 -6.23
CA LEU A 184 -9.49 9.72 -6.73
C LEU A 184 -10.73 9.24 -5.99
N ILE A 185 -10.72 9.32 -4.66
CA ILE A 185 -11.86 8.91 -3.82
C ILE A 185 -13.11 9.73 -4.18
N VAL A 186 -12.96 11.07 -4.31
CA VAL A 186 -14.07 11.94 -4.71
C VAL A 186 -14.61 11.56 -6.10
N ALA A 187 -13.73 11.37 -7.07
CA ALA A 187 -14.12 10.96 -8.43
C ALA A 187 -14.89 9.63 -8.42
N LYS A 188 -14.40 8.64 -7.64
CA LYS A 188 -15.09 7.34 -7.52
C LYS A 188 -16.45 7.46 -6.85
N ILE A 189 -16.59 8.28 -5.80
CA ILE A 189 -17.87 8.53 -5.14
C ILE A 189 -18.88 9.17 -6.11
N MET A 190 -18.43 10.10 -6.96
CA MET A 190 -19.31 10.75 -7.94
C MET A 190 -19.79 9.76 -9.00
N GLN A 191 -18.93 8.88 -9.50
CA GLN A 191 -19.30 7.82 -10.46
C GLN A 191 -20.32 6.79 -9.89
N LEU A 192 -20.37 6.61 -8.58
CA LEU A 192 -21.33 5.69 -7.93
C LEU A 192 -22.71 6.31 -7.71
N LYS A 193 -22.87 7.61 -7.99
CA LYS A 193 -24.15 8.31 -7.83
C LYS A 193 -24.94 8.47 -9.15
N ASP A 194 -24.30 8.18 -10.27
CA ASP A 194 -24.90 8.12 -11.61
C ASP A 194 -25.29 6.67 -11.95
#